data_e33dbd58dacdfe1b70e3eac44422b059
#
_entry.id   e33dbd58dacdfe1b70e3eac44422b059
#
_cell.length_a   1.000
_cell.length_b   1.000
_cell.length_c   1.000
_cell.angle_alpha   90.00
_cell.angle_beta   90.00
_cell.angle_gamma   90.00
#
_symmetry.space_group_name_H-M   'P 1'
#
loop_
_entity.id
_entity.type
_entity.pdbx_description
1 polymer ?
#
loop_
_entity_poly.entity_id
_entity_poly.type
_entity_poly.pdbx_seq_one_letter_code
_entity_poly.pdbx_strand_id
1 'polypeptide(L)'
;PKFMDEFLSGTFNDDPYFRRWGFFPKTTTFRDTDMMPEYYRLNTKIFREIYSKQGIYYGLRSYLVQDSKAIGNICLFNHKERGDFSEDDVNLLDLVAPHITLKFAWLLQEAEKGQEDAVLDRKLLEYGLTQRERELAKLILSGADDEEVADKLCISRATFHKHISNIYRKIGVRSRVQFFSLFAPSSSSCS
;
A
#
# COMPACT_ATOMS: atom_id res chain seq x y z
N PRO A 1 -17.20 -8.33 -8.24
CA PRO A 1 -17.83 -8.64 -9.41
C PRO A 1 -18.06 -7.44 -10.31
N LYS A 2 -19.02 -7.49 -11.22
CA LYS A 2 -19.21 -6.61 -12.35
C LYS A 2 -19.13 -5.09 -12.06
N PHE A 3 -19.65 -4.66 -10.92
CA PHE A 3 -19.61 -3.25 -10.47
C PHE A 3 -18.17 -2.74 -10.26
N MET A 4 -17.34 -3.53 -9.60
CA MET A 4 -15.96 -3.14 -9.31
C MET A 4 -15.13 -3.12 -10.60
N ASP A 5 -15.38 -4.03 -11.53
CA ASP A 5 -14.68 -4.09 -12.81
C ASP A 5 -15.06 -2.88 -13.70
N GLU A 6 -16.34 -2.49 -13.72
CA GLU A 6 -16.82 -1.29 -14.42
C GLU A 6 -16.29 0.00 -13.76
N PHE A 7 -16.24 0.05 -12.43
CA PHE A 7 -15.71 1.18 -11.68
C PHE A 7 -14.20 1.35 -11.94
N LEU A 8 -13.43 0.28 -11.93
CA LEU A 8 -11.98 0.29 -12.14
C LEU A 8 -11.57 0.47 -13.61
N SER A 9 -12.48 0.23 -14.58
CA SER A 9 -12.18 0.30 -16.02
C SER A 9 -12.02 1.72 -16.61
N GLY A 10 -11.90 2.77 -15.76
CA GLY A 10 -11.58 4.14 -16.15
C GLY A 10 -12.67 5.17 -15.87
N THR A 11 -13.92 4.78 -15.57
CA THR A 11 -15.00 5.68 -15.17
C THR A 11 -14.69 6.36 -13.81
N PHE A 12 -13.85 5.71 -13.02
CA PHE A 12 -13.29 6.18 -11.79
C PHE A 12 -12.49 7.51 -11.94
N ASN A 13 -11.74 7.68 -13.03
CA ASN A 13 -11.00 8.92 -13.28
C ASN A 13 -11.90 10.13 -13.56
N ASP A 14 -13.17 9.89 -13.90
CA ASP A 14 -14.17 10.92 -14.14
C ASP A 14 -15.03 11.22 -12.89
N ASP A 15 -14.81 10.51 -11.79
CA ASP A 15 -15.48 10.79 -10.53
C ASP A 15 -14.93 12.09 -9.92
N PRO A 16 -15.79 13.15 -9.79
CA PRO A 16 -15.35 14.43 -9.28
C PRO A 16 -14.92 14.37 -7.81
N TYR A 17 -15.36 13.36 -7.05
CA TYR A 17 -14.92 13.12 -5.69
C TYR A 17 -13.51 12.55 -5.69
N PHE A 18 -13.23 11.62 -6.58
CA PHE A 18 -11.92 11.00 -6.70
C PHE A 18 -10.83 12.00 -7.16
N ARG A 19 -11.15 12.87 -8.11
CA ARG A 19 -10.22 13.91 -8.56
C ARG A 19 -9.77 14.86 -7.46
N ARG A 20 -10.54 15.01 -6.39
CA ARG A 20 -10.25 15.88 -5.26
C ARG A 20 -9.52 15.16 -4.12
N TRP A 21 -9.35 13.87 -4.20
CA TRP A 21 -8.74 13.05 -3.16
C TRP A 21 -7.37 13.56 -2.70
N GLY A 22 -6.48 13.93 -3.62
CA GLY A 22 -5.15 14.42 -3.31
C GLY A 22 -5.08 15.82 -2.68
N PHE A 23 -6.21 16.54 -2.56
CA PHE A 23 -6.24 17.89 -1.99
C PHE A 23 -6.50 17.93 -0.48
N PHE A 24 -6.82 16.81 0.14
CA PHE A 24 -7.09 16.75 1.56
C PHE A 24 -5.79 16.49 2.34
N PRO A 25 -5.40 17.38 3.29
CA PRO A 25 -4.15 17.22 4.03
C PRO A 25 -4.23 16.19 5.17
N LYS A 26 -5.45 15.78 5.52
CA LYS A 26 -5.76 14.82 6.59
C LYS A 26 -6.98 13.98 6.23
N THR A 27 -7.15 12.86 6.91
CA THR A 27 -8.38 12.06 6.83
C THR A 27 -9.60 12.95 7.07
N THR A 28 -10.54 12.92 6.13
CA THR A 28 -11.68 13.86 6.10
C THR A 28 -12.93 13.13 5.66
N THR A 29 -13.99 13.28 6.44
CA THR A 29 -15.33 12.69 6.19
C THR A 29 -16.32 13.74 5.74
N PHE A 30 -17.15 13.41 4.74
CA PHE A 30 -18.18 14.31 4.20
C PHE A 30 -19.24 13.51 3.44
N ARG A 31 -20.44 14.08 3.32
CA ARG A 31 -21.49 13.58 2.41
C ARG A 31 -21.26 14.11 0.99
N ASP A 32 -21.69 13.35 -0.01
CA ASP A 32 -21.66 13.80 -1.40
C ASP A 32 -22.43 15.13 -1.58
N THR A 33 -23.48 15.33 -0.82
CA THR A 33 -24.31 16.54 -0.79
C THR A 33 -23.65 17.76 -0.16
N ASP A 34 -22.68 17.57 0.73
CA ASP A 34 -21.88 18.66 1.31
C ASP A 34 -20.88 19.22 0.29
N MET A 35 -20.40 18.34 -0.62
CA MET A 35 -19.37 18.70 -1.60
C MET A 35 -19.95 19.30 -2.88
N MET A 36 -21.17 18.90 -3.25
CA MET A 36 -21.70 19.21 -4.57
C MET A 36 -23.23 19.33 -4.53
N PRO A 37 -23.79 20.43 -5.06
CA PRO A 37 -25.24 20.57 -5.22
C PRO A 37 -25.85 19.41 -6.01
N GLU A 38 -27.05 18.98 -5.66
CA GLU A 38 -27.73 17.82 -6.24
C GLU A 38 -27.77 17.87 -7.77
N TYR A 39 -28.08 19.03 -8.34
CA TYR A 39 -28.13 19.20 -9.79
C TYR A 39 -26.82 18.78 -10.48
N TYR A 40 -25.68 19.22 -9.97
CA TYR A 40 -24.38 18.85 -10.54
C TYR A 40 -24.07 17.37 -10.32
N ARG A 41 -24.35 16.88 -9.10
CA ARG A 41 -24.08 15.50 -8.71
C ARG A 41 -24.81 14.50 -9.62
N LEU A 42 -26.14 14.69 -9.81
CA LEU A 42 -26.95 13.80 -10.65
C LEU A 42 -26.59 13.86 -12.15
N ASN A 43 -25.97 14.94 -12.60
CA ASN A 43 -25.53 15.11 -13.98
C ASN A 43 -24.10 14.62 -14.26
N THR A 44 -23.37 14.14 -13.23
CA THR A 44 -22.05 13.52 -13.45
C THR A 44 -22.17 12.23 -14.26
N LYS A 45 -21.14 11.95 -15.05
CA LYS A 45 -21.07 10.71 -15.83
C LYS A 45 -21.17 9.48 -14.92
N ILE A 46 -20.41 9.47 -13.83
CA ILE A 46 -20.39 8.37 -12.86
C ILE A 46 -21.78 8.11 -12.24
N PHE A 47 -22.52 9.19 -11.91
CA PHE A 47 -23.88 9.03 -11.38
C PHE A 47 -24.79 8.35 -12.41
N ARG A 48 -24.82 8.86 -13.64
CA ARG A 48 -25.72 8.34 -14.70
C ARG A 48 -25.38 6.94 -15.15
N GLU A 49 -24.10 6.63 -15.26
CA GLU A 49 -23.64 5.35 -15.84
C GLU A 49 -23.49 4.24 -14.81
N ILE A 50 -23.19 4.59 -13.57
CA ILE A 50 -22.90 3.60 -12.52
C ILE A 50 -23.88 3.71 -11.37
N TYR A 51 -23.93 4.83 -10.65
CA TYR A 51 -24.66 4.94 -9.40
C TYR A 51 -26.16 4.77 -9.57
N SER A 52 -26.77 5.43 -10.57
CA SER A 52 -28.19 5.31 -10.84
C SER A 52 -28.63 3.89 -11.17
N LYS A 53 -27.80 3.13 -11.91
CA LYS A 53 -28.08 1.73 -12.28
C LYS A 53 -28.01 0.78 -11.09
N GLN A 54 -27.30 1.14 -10.04
CA GLN A 54 -27.17 0.39 -8.79
C GLN A 54 -28.15 0.89 -7.72
N GLY A 55 -28.99 1.88 -8.03
CA GLY A 55 -29.89 2.49 -7.08
C GLY A 55 -29.18 3.39 -6.04
N ILE A 56 -27.90 3.66 -6.22
CA ILE A 56 -27.12 4.53 -5.33
C ILE A 56 -27.54 5.98 -5.57
N TYR A 57 -27.94 6.68 -4.50
CA TYR A 57 -28.37 8.06 -4.59
C TYR A 57 -27.58 9.01 -3.69
N TYR A 58 -27.25 8.59 -2.47
CA TYR A 58 -26.45 9.35 -1.51
C TYR A 58 -25.17 8.63 -1.19
N GLY A 59 -24.10 9.36 -0.95
CA GLY A 59 -22.81 8.83 -0.52
C GLY A 59 -22.28 9.54 0.72
N LEU A 60 -21.73 8.77 1.64
CA LEU A 60 -20.89 9.24 2.74
C LEU A 60 -19.48 8.71 2.51
N ARG A 61 -18.52 9.60 2.46
CA ARG A 61 -17.13 9.28 2.13
C ARG A 61 -16.18 9.70 3.23
N SER A 62 -15.13 8.91 3.41
CA SER A 62 -13.97 9.33 4.19
C SER A 62 -12.70 9.07 3.37
N TYR A 63 -11.95 10.11 3.06
CA TYR A 63 -10.63 10.00 2.47
C TYR A 63 -9.61 9.66 3.53
N LEU A 64 -8.91 8.56 3.35
CA LEU A 64 -7.88 8.09 4.26
C LEU A 64 -6.54 8.71 3.86
N VAL A 65 -6.00 9.56 4.72
CA VAL A 65 -4.76 10.31 4.47
C VAL A 65 -3.76 10.02 5.57
N GLN A 66 -2.57 9.56 5.19
CA GLN A 66 -1.44 9.34 6.07
C GLN A 66 -0.24 10.14 5.56
N ASP A 67 0.42 10.91 6.44
CA ASP A 67 1.59 11.73 6.10
C ASP A 67 1.36 12.62 4.85
N SER A 68 0.19 13.27 4.79
CA SER A 68 -0.29 14.10 3.67
C SER A 68 -0.41 13.35 2.33
N LYS A 69 -0.40 12.02 2.35
CA LYS A 69 -0.65 11.18 1.16
C LYS A 69 -1.99 10.49 1.30
N ALA A 70 -2.78 10.56 0.24
CA ALA A 70 -4.01 9.80 0.14
C ALA A 70 -3.68 8.32 -0.08
N ILE A 71 -4.12 7.46 0.83
CA ILE A 71 -3.83 6.01 0.83
C ILE A 71 -5.05 5.16 0.54
N GLY A 72 -6.25 5.69 0.67
CA GLY A 72 -7.50 4.97 0.45
C GLY A 72 -8.73 5.84 0.65
N ASN A 73 -9.89 5.27 0.41
CA ASN A 73 -11.16 5.89 0.76
C ASN A 73 -12.17 4.84 1.26
N ILE A 74 -13.09 5.30 2.10
CA ILE A 74 -14.27 4.57 2.51
C ILE A 74 -15.46 5.24 1.83
N CYS A 75 -16.33 4.44 1.20
CA CYS A 75 -17.56 4.92 0.61
C CYS A 75 -18.74 4.09 1.12
N LEU A 76 -19.70 4.74 1.74
CA LEU A 76 -20.98 4.17 2.14
C LEU A 76 -22.05 4.78 1.25
N PHE A 77 -23.04 3.99 0.84
CA PHE A 77 -24.05 4.42 -0.10
C PHE A 77 -25.45 4.11 0.39
N ASN A 78 -26.35 5.05 0.15
CA ASN A 78 -27.78 4.91 0.40
C ASN A 78 -28.59 5.02 -0.89
N HIS A 79 -29.69 4.27 -0.94
CA HIS A 79 -30.76 4.47 -1.92
C HIS A 79 -31.57 5.73 -1.59
N LYS A 80 -32.29 6.25 -2.56
CA LYS A 80 -33.08 7.49 -2.42
C LYS A 80 -34.10 7.41 -1.29
N GLU A 81 -34.77 6.28 -1.15
CA GLU A 81 -35.82 6.02 -0.17
C GLU A 81 -35.31 6.06 1.28
N ARG A 82 -34.05 5.70 1.49
CA ARG A 82 -33.43 5.75 2.82
C ARG A 82 -33.06 7.17 3.23
N GLY A 83 -32.93 8.08 2.29
CA GLY A 83 -32.47 9.44 2.54
C GLY A 83 -30.96 9.56 2.65
N ASP A 84 -30.52 10.79 2.86
CA ASP A 84 -29.11 11.11 3.05
C ASP A 84 -28.62 10.68 4.42
N PHE A 85 -27.32 10.64 4.58
CA PHE A 85 -26.66 10.35 5.85
C PHE A 85 -26.86 11.50 6.84
N SER A 86 -27.11 11.17 8.09
CA SER A 86 -27.27 12.14 9.18
C SER A 86 -25.91 12.71 9.63
N GLU A 87 -25.96 13.77 10.43
CA GLU A 87 -24.74 14.28 11.11
C GLU A 87 -24.12 13.25 12.05
N ASP A 88 -24.93 12.40 12.69
CA ASP A 88 -24.44 11.33 13.55
C ASP A 88 -23.68 10.27 12.74
N ASP A 89 -24.13 9.95 11.52
CA ASP A 89 -23.41 9.04 10.62
C ASP A 89 -22.05 9.63 10.21
N VAL A 90 -22.01 10.92 9.90
CA VAL A 90 -20.76 11.64 9.57
C VAL A 90 -19.82 11.61 10.76
N ASN A 91 -20.29 11.98 11.95
CA ASN A 91 -19.50 12.01 13.17
C ASN A 91 -18.97 10.62 13.55
N LEU A 92 -19.80 9.59 13.39
CA LEU A 92 -19.39 8.19 13.64
C LEU A 92 -18.27 7.76 12.70
N LEU A 93 -18.42 8.02 11.40
CA LEU A 93 -17.40 7.67 10.44
C LEU A 93 -16.12 8.49 10.65
N ASP A 94 -16.24 9.77 10.97
CA ASP A 94 -15.10 10.65 11.25
C ASP A 94 -14.32 10.21 12.50
N LEU A 95 -15.00 9.68 13.51
CA LEU A 95 -14.37 9.09 14.70
C LEU A 95 -13.60 7.80 14.38
N VAL A 96 -14.13 6.97 13.49
CA VAL A 96 -13.56 5.64 13.19
C VAL A 96 -12.50 5.69 12.09
N ALA A 97 -12.66 6.58 11.11
CA ALA A 97 -11.79 6.66 9.93
C ALA A 97 -10.29 6.81 10.25
N PRO A 98 -9.85 7.60 11.26
CA PRO A 98 -8.43 7.67 11.62
C PRO A 98 -7.84 6.33 12.06
N HIS A 99 -8.60 5.51 12.79
CA HIS A 99 -8.16 4.18 13.22
C HIS A 99 -8.01 3.23 12.03
N ILE A 100 -8.97 3.29 11.09
CA ILE A 100 -8.90 2.54 9.83
C ILE A 100 -7.71 3.00 9.01
N THR A 101 -7.46 4.32 8.94
CA THR A 101 -6.30 4.90 8.24
C THR A 101 -4.99 4.32 8.76
N LEU A 102 -4.79 4.33 10.08
CA LEU A 102 -3.57 3.79 10.70
C LEU A 102 -3.38 2.30 10.38
N LYS A 103 -4.46 1.50 10.52
CA LYS A 103 -4.39 0.08 10.22
C LYS A 103 -4.13 -0.19 8.74
N PHE A 104 -4.77 0.57 7.86
CA PHE A 104 -4.60 0.43 6.43
C PHE A 104 -3.18 0.83 5.99
N ALA A 105 -2.65 1.94 6.52
CA ALA A 105 -1.27 2.36 6.29
C ALA A 105 -0.26 1.28 6.72
N TRP A 106 -0.48 0.68 7.89
CA TRP A 106 0.35 -0.44 8.36
C TRP A 106 0.28 -1.64 7.40
N LEU A 107 -0.91 -2.02 6.92
CA LEU A 107 -1.08 -3.12 5.96
C LEU A 107 -0.38 -2.86 4.63
N LEU A 108 -0.43 -1.62 4.14
CA LEU A 108 0.29 -1.23 2.92
C LEU A 108 1.80 -1.36 3.10
N GLN A 109 2.35 -0.89 4.21
CA GLN A 109 3.79 -1.03 4.50
C GLN A 109 4.22 -2.49 4.60
N GLU A 110 3.41 -3.34 5.24
CA GLU A 110 3.71 -4.78 5.31
C GLU A 110 3.66 -5.44 3.93
N ALA A 111 2.71 -5.04 3.08
CA ALA A 111 2.62 -5.54 1.72
C ALA A 111 3.82 -5.11 0.87
N GLU A 112 4.26 -3.85 0.99
CA GLU A 112 5.45 -3.33 0.30
C GLU A 112 6.71 -4.08 0.73
N LYS A 113 6.93 -4.27 2.04
CA LYS A 113 8.05 -5.07 2.56
C LYS A 113 8.03 -6.51 2.04
N GLY A 114 6.86 -7.14 2.03
CA GLY A 114 6.70 -8.50 1.49
C GLY A 114 7.05 -8.58 0.01
N GLN A 115 6.73 -7.53 -0.77
CA GLN A 115 7.06 -7.45 -2.18
C GLN A 115 8.57 -7.22 -2.40
N GLU A 116 9.20 -6.34 -1.61
CA GLU A 116 10.65 -6.11 -1.64
C GLU A 116 11.42 -7.38 -1.30
N ASP A 117 11.00 -8.10 -0.24
CA ASP A 117 11.58 -9.37 0.16
C ASP A 117 11.46 -10.44 -0.94
N ALA A 118 10.33 -10.50 -1.64
CA ALA A 118 10.12 -11.44 -2.75
C ALA A 118 11.00 -11.10 -3.96
N VAL A 119 11.15 -9.80 -4.28
CA VAL A 119 12.05 -9.33 -5.36
C VAL A 119 13.50 -9.65 -5.02
N LEU A 120 13.91 -9.37 -3.79
CA LEU A 120 15.26 -9.71 -3.31
C LEU A 120 15.51 -11.21 -3.36
N ASP A 121 14.56 -12.02 -2.90
CA ASP A 121 14.68 -13.50 -2.92
C ASP A 121 14.87 -14.03 -4.35
N ARG A 122 14.12 -13.49 -5.30
CA ARG A 122 14.25 -13.85 -6.72
C ARG A 122 15.65 -13.51 -7.25
N LYS A 123 16.14 -12.28 -6.97
CA LYS A 123 17.50 -11.88 -7.37
C LYS A 123 18.57 -12.81 -6.79
N LEU A 124 18.48 -13.13 -5.50
CA LEU A 124 19.41 -14.04 -4.86
C LEU A 124 19.35 -15.46 -5.44
N LEU A 125 18.16 -15.91 -5.84
CA LEU A 125 17.97 -17.20 -6.52
C LEU A 125 18.65 -17.23 -7.89
N GLU A 126 18.61 -16.14 -8.67
CA GLU A 126 19.28 -16.02 -9.95
C GLU A 126 20.80 -16.19 -9.86
N TYR A 127 21.42 -15.82 -8.74
CA TYR A 127 22.82 -16.09 -8.43
C TYR A 127 23.09 -17.54 -7.97
N GLY A 128 22.07 -18.39 -7.96
CA GLY A 128 22.21 -19.80 -7.57
C GLY A 128 22.41 -20.01 -6.07
N LEU A 129 21.95 -19.09 -5.23
CA LEU A 129 22.00 -19.26 -3.78
C LEU A 129 20.96 -20.29 -3.33
N THR A 130 21.38 -21.18 -2.44
CA THR A 130 20.47 -22.11 -1.74
C THR A 130 19.54 -21.34 -0.81
N GLN A 131 18.45 -21.96 -0.37
CA GLN A 131 17.52 -21.36 0.57
C GLN A 131 18.24 -20.80 1.81
N ARG A 132 19.16 -21.59 2.40
CA ARG A 132 19.91 -21.17 3.58
C ARG A 132 20.86 -20.00 3.33
N GLU A 133 21.48 -19.97 2.17
CA GLU A 133 22.32 -18.83 1.75
C GLU A 133 21.47 -17.57 1.51
N ARG A 134 20.26 -17.69 0.98
CA ARG A 134 19.34 -16.55 0.82
C ARG A 134 18.88 -15.99 2.14
N GLU A 135 18.48 -16.84 3.10
CA GLU A 135 18.14 -16.42 4.46
C GLU A 135 19.25 -15.62 5.10
N LEU A 136 20.47 -16.13 5.02
CA LEU A 136 21.66 -15.48 5.55
C LEU A 136 21.96 -14.16 4.83
N ALA A 137 21.86 -14.13 3.51
CA ALA A 137 22.06 -12.93 2.70
C ALA A 137 21.06 -11.82 3.06
N LYS A 138 19.78 -12.16 3.24
CA LYS A 138 18.73 -11.21 3.66
C LYS A 138 19.00 -10.61 5.03
N LEU A 139 19.42 -11.41 6.00
CA LEU A 139 19.77 -10.92 7.34
C LEU A 139 20.97 -9.97 7.30
N ILE A 140 21.97 -10.24 6.47
CA ILE A 140 23.10 -9.32 6.30
C ILE A 140 22.62 -8.01 5.66
N LEU A 141 21.81 -8.08 4.60
CA LEU A 141 21.30 -6.91 3.90
C LEU A 141 20.35 -6.06 4.76
N SER A 142 19.69 -6.65 5.77
CA SER A 142 18.92 -5.90 6.76
C SER A 142 19.77 -5.17 7.80
N GLY A 143 21.11 -5.29 7.74
CA GLY A 143 22.06 -4.61 8.62
C GLY A 143 22.46 -5.39 9.85
N ALA A 144 21.99 -6.65 10.01
CA ALA A 144 22.41 -7.49 11.13
C ALA A 144 23.92 -7.76 11.12
N ASP A 145 24.53 -7.77 12.29
CA ASP A 145 25.92 -8.16 12.42
C ASP A 145 26.13 -9.67 12.37
N ASP A 146 27.38 -10.10 12.32
CA ASP A 146 27.73 -11.50 12.11
C ASP A 146 27.29 -12.40 13.29
N GLU A 147 27.31 -11.87 14.52
CA GLU A 147 26.82 -12.58 15.71
C GLU A 147 25.30 -12.73 15.68
N GLU A 148 24.59 -11.64 15.44
CA GLU A 148 23.13 -11.65 15.32
C GLU A 148 22.63 -12.62 14.25
N VAL A 149 23.31 -12.68 13.10
CA VAL A 149 22.96 -13.61 12.02
C VAL A 149 23.22 -15.05 12.45
N ALA A 150 24.37 -15.32 13.07
CA ALA A 150 24.70 -16.67 13.53
C ALA A 150 23.68 -17.16 14.58
N ASP A 151 23.30 -16.31 15.53
CA ASP A 151 22.32 -16.61 16.57
C ASP A 151 20.90 -16.83 16.00
N LYS A 152 20.42 -15.92 15.14
CA LYS A 152 19.11 -16.05 14.48
C LYS A 152 18.98 -17.32 13.65
N LEU A 153 20.09 -17.74 13.04
CA LEU A 153 20.13 -18.94 12.22
C LEU A 153 20.55 -20.20 12.99
N CYS A 154 20.83 -20.08 14.28
CA CYS A 154 21.30 -21.17 15.14
C CYS A 154 22.51 -21.90 14.55
N ILE A 155 23.52 -21.18 14.06
CA ILE A 155 24.74 -21.72 13.46
C ILE A 155 25.99 -21.19 14.18
N SER A 156 27.09 -21.97 14.09
CA SER A 156 28.40 -21.53 14.60
C SER A 156 28.98 -20.40 13.72
N ARG A 157 29.85 -19.56 14.30
CA ARG A 157 30.62 -18.54 13.56
C ARG A 157 31.42 -19.16 12.40
N ALA A 158 31.98 -20.32 12.58
CA ALA A 158 32.71 -21.02 11.52
C ALA A 158 31.79 -21.39 10.35
N THR A 159 30.57 -21.85 10.65
CA THR A 159 29.54 -22.16 9.65
C THR A 159 29.08 -20.91 8.92
N PHE A 160 28.89 -19.81 9.66
CA PHE A 160 28.55 -18.49 9.11
C PHE A 160 29.59 -18.04 8.07
N HIS A 161 30.88 -18.03 8.45
CA HIS A 161 31.97 -17.65 7.54
C HIS A 161 32.06 -18.52 6.29
N LYS A 162 31.77 -19.81 6.42
CA LYS A 162 31.70 -20.72 5.27
C LYS A 162 30.57 -20.35 4.32
N HIS A 163 29.37 -20.02 4.86
CA HIS A 163 28.23 -19.57 4.05
C HIS A 163 28.53 -18.25 3.36
N ILE A 164 29.08 -17.27 4.07
CA ILE A 164 29.46 -15.95 3.51
C ILE A 164 30.44 -16.12 2.35
N SER A 165 31.49 -16.92 2.54
CA SER A 165 32.45 -17.18 1.48
C SER A 165 31.81 -17.80 0.24
N ASN A 166 30.86 -18.72 0.42
CA ASN A 166 30.12 -19.32 -0.68
C ASN A 166 29.19 -18.30 -1.38
N ILE A 167 28.48 -17.46 -0.61
CA ILE A 167 27.62 -16.41 -1.14
C ILE A 167 28.45 -15.44 -1.99
N TYR A 168 29.55 -14.91 -1.46
CA TYR A 168 30.39 -13.96 -2.17
C TYR A 168 30.98 -14.56 -3.45
N ARG A 169 31.39 -15.81 -3.41
CA ARG A 169 31.87 -16.52 -4.60
C ARG A 169 30.79 -16.69 -5.66
N LYS A 170 29.54 -17.05 -5.27
CA LYS A 170 28.44 -17.25 -6.20
C LYS A 170 27.98 -15.94 -6.82
N ILE A 171 27.95 -14.86 -6.06
CA ILE A 171 27.56 -13.53 -6.51
C ILE A 171 28.69 -12.82 -7.27
N GLY A 172 29.94 -13.22 -7.08
CA GLY A 172 31.08 -12.59 -7.73
C GLY A 172 31.59 -11.34 -7.01
N VAL A 173 31.32 -11.18 -5.71
CA VAL A 173 31.80 -10.06 -4.88
C VAL A 173 32.93 -10.50 -3.94
N ARG A 174 33.75 -9.54 -3.51
CA ARG A 174 34.92 -9.80 -2.65
C ARG A 174 34.82 -9.16 -1.26
N SER A 175 33.80 -8.35 -1.01
CA SER A 175 33.65 -7.65 0.26
C SER A 175 32.19 -7.40 0.59
N ARG A 176 31.93 -7.17 1.89
CA ARG A 176 30.60 -6.79 2.39
C ARG A 176 30.09 -5.50 1.72
N VAL A 177 30.97 -4.54 1.49
CA VAL A 177 30.63 -3.28 0.82
C VAL A 177 30.16 -3.52 -0.60
N GLN A 178 30.87 -4.33 -1.38
CA GLN A 178 30.45 -4.70 -2.73
C GLN A 178 29.12 -5.44 -2.74
N PHE A 179 28.91 -6.33 -1.76
CA PHE A 179 27.66 -7.04 -1.60
C PHE A 179 26.49 -6.09 -1.34
N PHE A 180 26.64 -5.15 -0.40
CA PHE A 180 25.63 -4.12 -0.14
C PHE A 180 25.37 -3.24 -1.37
N SER A 181 26.40 -2.77 -2.04
CA SER A 181 26.25 -1.91 -3.22
C SER A 181 25.48 -2.58 -4.36
N LEU A 182 25.58 -3.91 -4.52
CA LEU A 182 24.89 -4.66 -5.56
C LEU A 182 23.37 -4.76 -5.31
N PHE A 183 22.97 -4.78 -4.04
CA PHE A 183 21.57 -4.92 -3.63
C PHE A 183 20.98 -3.63 -3.05
N ALA A 184 21.76 -2.56 -2.95
CA ALA A 184 21.25 -1.26 -2.57
C ALA A 184 20.10 -0.85 -3.53
N PRO A 185 18.99 -0.33 -3.02
CA PRO A 185 17.95 0.22 -3.89
C PRO A 185 18.60 1.29 -4.76
N SER A 186 18.47 1.14 -6.08
CA SER A 186 18.86 2.22 -6.98
C SER A 186 18.08 3.46 -6.56
N SER A 187 18.78 4.47 -6.06
CA SER A 187 18.20 5.78 -5.82
C SER A 187 17.64 6.27 -7.15
N SER A 188 16.36 5.95 -7.39
CA SER A 188 15.62 6.56 -8.48
C SER A 188 15.62 8.06 -8.21
N SER A 189 16.44 8.75 -8.99
CA SER A 189 16.58 10.18 -9.10
C SER A 189 15.24 10.88 -8.84
N CYS A 190 15.21 11.68 -7.77
CA CYS A 190 14.35 12.85 -7.72
C CYS A 190 14.66 13.70 -8.94
N SER A 191 13.76 13.81 -9.88
CA SER A 191 13.69 14.85 -10.89
C SER A 191 12.26 15.35 -10.97
#